data_b48481c795a04f80fd77a2e262ed9d9b
#
_entry.id   b48481c795a04f80fd77a2e262ed9d9b
#
_cell.length_a   1.000
_cell.length_b   1.000
_cell.length_c   1.000
_cell.angle_alpha   90.00
_cell.angle_beta   90.00
_cell.angle_gamma   90.00
#
_symmetry.space_group_name_H-M   'P 1'
#
loop_
_entity.id
_entity.type
_entity.pdbx_description
1 polymer ?
#
loop_
_entity_poly.entity_id
_entity_poly.type
_entity_poly.pdbx_seq_one_letter_code
_entity_poly.pdbx_strand_id
1 'polypeptide(L)'
;MTAIELVGVDVAKLDSANADVFYQLGILYSAGGEIPADYVSAHKWFNIAAARGNQEATRLRREIAAEMSDGEIASAQRAARDWLKAKPALVIETKQAA
;
A
#
# COMPACT_ATOMS: atom_id res chain seq x y z
N MET A 1 -8.48 -1.80 24.50
CA MET A 1 -9.00 -1.56 24.03
C MET A 1 -9.17 -1.24 23.14
N THR A 2 -9.35 -1.10 22.73
CA THR A 2 -9.40 -0.85 21.87
C THR A 2 -10.37 -0.46 21.06
N ALA A 3 -11.21 -1.22 20.63
CA ALA A 3 -12.25 -0.76 19.76
C ALA A 3 -12.79 0.56 20.19
N ILE A 4 -12.74 0.79 21.42
CA ILE A 4 -13.16 2.06 21.95
C ILE A 4 -12.46 3.20 21.31
N GLU A 5 -11.21 2.99 21.02
CA GLU A 5 -10.42 4.05 20.45
C GLU A 5 -10.90 4.41 19.07
N LEU A 6 -11.65 3.52 18.45
CA LEU A 6 -12.16 3.78 17.12
C LEU A 6 -13.53 4.43 17.13
N VAL A 7 -14.13 4.56 18.30
CA VAL A 7 -15.42 5.24 18.35
C VAL A 7 -15.20 6.69 17.96
N GLY A 8 -15.95 7.15 17.01
CA GLY A 8 -15.79 8.50 16.54
C GLY A 8 -14.73 8.68 15.48
N VAL A 9 -13.99 7.61 15.16
CA VAL A 9 -12.99 7.69 14.11
C VAL A 9 -13.64 7.39 12.78
N ASP A 10 -13.33 8.23 11.80
CA ASP A 10 -13.83 8.03 10.46
C ASP A 10 -12.97 6.97 9.79
N VAL A 11 -13.57 5.84 9.44
CA VAL A 11 -12.86 4.73 8.84
C VAL A 11 -12.20 5.15 7.53
N ALA A 12 -12.85 6.02 6.78
CA ALA A 12 -12.27 6.49 5.52
C ALA A 12 -10.99 7.28 5.77
N LYS A 13 -10.97 8.06 6.84
CA LYS A 13 -9.76 8.81 7.17
C LYS A 13 -8.63 7.87 7.60
N LEU A 14 -8.98 6.81 8.29
CA LEU A 14 -7.99 5.84 8.70
C LEU A 14 -7.37 5.16 7.47
N ASP A 15 -8.20 4.80 6.50
CA ASP A 15 -7.71 4.22 5.27
C ASP A 15 -6.85 5.20 4.50
N SER A 16 -7.23 6.46 4.45
CA SER A 16 -6.44 7.47 3.78
C SER A 16 -5.07 7.64 4.42
N ALA A 17 -5.01 7.63 5.74
CA ALA A 17 -3.74 7.74 6.43
C ALA A 17 -2.84 6.57 6.09
N ASN A 18 -3.41 5.36 6.03
CA ASN A 18 -2.65 4.19 5.64
C ASN A 18 -2.19 4.28 4.19
N ALA A 19 -3.04 4.82 3.32
CA ALA A 19 -2.68 4.99 1.92
C ALA A 19 -1.44 5.86 1.79
N ASP A 20 -1.35 6.92 2.59
CA ASP A 20 -0.20 7.81 2.52
C ASP A 20 1.07 7.11 3.01
N VAL A 21 0.97 6.26 4.01
CA VAL A 21 2.12 5.49 4.47
C VAL A 21 2.64 4.58 3.36
N PHE A 22 1.74 3.89 2.69
CA PHE A 22 2.14 3.01 1.59
C PHE A 22 2.70 3.80 0.42
N TYR A 23 2.15 4.98 0.17
CA TYR A 23 2.68 5.86 -0.85
C TYR A 23 4.13 6.24 -0.52
N GLN A 24 4.41 6.59 0.72
CA GLN A 24 5.76 6.94 1.12
C GLN A 24 6.71 5.76 0.99
N LEU A 25 6.25 4.55 1.26
CA LEU A 25 7.05 3.36 1.04
C LEU A 25 7.39 3.20 -0.45
N GLY A 26 6.41 3.45 -1.31
CA GLY A 26 6.66 3.41 -2.74
C GLY A 26 7.72 4.41 -3.15
N ILE A 27 7.63 5.63 -2.63
CA ILE A 27 8.62 6.66 -2.91
C ILE A 27 10.01 6.19 -2.46
N LEU A 28 10.09 5.66 -1.26
CA LEU A 28 11.36 5.22 -0.69
C LEU A 28 12.05 4.20 -1.59
N TYR A 29 11.30 3.21 -2.05
CA TYR A 29 11.89 2.16 -2.87
C TYR A 29 12.15 2.60 -4.30
N SER A 30 11.49 3.63 -4.79
CA SER A 30 11.72 4.09 -6.14
C SER A 30 12.87 5.12 -6.22
N ALA A 31 13.18 5.76 -5.11
CA ALA A 31 14.14 6.86 -5.12
C ALA A 31 15.60 6.41 -5.19
N GLY A 32 15.92 5.26 -4.64
CA GLY A 32 17.29 4.78 -4.70
C GLY A 32 18.26 5.53 -3.79
N GLY A 33 17.76 6.01 -2.65
CA GLY A 33 18.64 6.75 -1.73
C GLY A 33 19.42 5.81 -0.84
N GLU A 34 19.12 5.85 0.45
CA GLU A 34 19.81 4.97 1.39
C GLU A 34 19.50 3.51 1.13
N ILE A 35 18.30 3.25 0.61
CA ILE A 35 17.90 1.93 0.21
C ILE A 35 18.05 1.85 -1.29
N PRO A 36 18.67 0.79 -1.84
CA PRO A 36 18.79 0.66 -3.29
C PRO A 36 17.41 0.66 -3.93
N ALA A 37 17.34 1.24 -5.11
CA ALA A 37 16.09 1.29 -5.84
C ALA A 37 15.59 -0.12 -6.12
N ASP A 38 14.29 -0.33 -5.93
CA ASP A 38 13.66 -1.63 -6.14
C ASP A 38 12.26 -1.36 -6.68
N TYR A 39 12.14 -1.38 -8.00
CA TYR A 39 10.89 -1.02 -8.63
C TYR A 39 9.79 -2.04 -8.41
N VAL A 40 10.13 -3.30 -8.21
CA VAL A 40 9.11 -4.30 -7.88
C VAL A 40 8.47 -3.94 -6.53
N SER A 41 9.28 -3.64 -5.54
CA SER A 41 8.75 -3.23 -4.24
C SER A 41 8.01 -1.90 -4.33
N ALA A 42 8.56 -0.95 -5.07
CA ALA A 42 7.90 0.34 -5.22
C ALA A 42 6.53 0.19 -5.87
N HIS A 43 6.46 -0.59 -6.93
CA HIS A 43 5.20 -0.83 -7.64
C HIS A 43 4.19 -1.50 -6.72
N LYS A 44 4.65 -2.47 -5.92
CA LYS A 44 3.80 -3.14 -4.95
C LYS A 44 3.18 -2.13 -3.99
N TRP A 45 4.00 -1.27 -3.38
CA TRP A 45 3.50 -0.32 -2.39
C TRP A 45 2.61 0.76 -3.01
N PHE A 46 2.96 1.23 -4.21
CA PHE A 46 2.08 2.16 -4.92
C PHE A 46 0.74 1.51 -5.24
N ASN A 47 0.76 0.23 -5.59
CA ASN A 47 -0.46 -0.50 -5.90
C ASN A 47 -1.37 -0.57 -4.67
N ILE A 48 -0.77 -0.87 -3.52
CA ILE A 48 -1.52 -0.94 -2.26
C ILE A 48 -2.04 0.45 -1.89
N ALA A 49 -1.21 1.47 -2.04
CA ALA A 49 -1.64 2.84 -1.73
C ALA A 49 -2.81 3.25 -2.61
N ALA A 50 -2.74 2.91 -3.89
CA ALA A 50 -3.83 3.25 -4.82
C ALA A 50 -5.11 2.52 -4.43
N ALA A 51 -4.99 1.26 -4.03
CA ALA A 51 -6.15 0.48 -3.60
C ALA A 51 -6.79 1.07 -2.35
N ARG A 52 -6.03 1.81 -1.58
CA ARG A 52 -6.51 2.44 -0.35
C ARG A 52 -6.88 3.90 -0.54
N GLY A 53 -6.85 4.38 -1.78
CA GLY A 53 -7.38 5.70 -2.10
C GLY A 53 -6.37 6.78 -2.47
N ASN A 54 -5.09 6.47 -2.50
CA ASN A 54 -4.09 7.47 -2.88
C ASN A 54 -3.97 7.52 -4.40
N GLN A 55 -4.50 8.60 -4.98
CA GLN A 55 -4.55 8.71 -6.44
C GLN A 55 -3.19 9.01 -7.05
N GLU A 56 -2.35 9.71 -6.32
CA GLU A 56 -1.01 10.01 -6.82
C GLU A 56 -0.20 8.73 -7.00
N ALA A 57 -0.45 7.73 -6.16
CA ALA A 57 0.22 6.44 -6.27
C ALA A 57 -0.07 5.77 -7.61
N THR A 58 -1.28 5.95 -8.13
CA THR A 58 -1.61 5.38 -9.43
C THR A 58 -0.73 5.97 -10.52
N ARG A 59 -0.52 7.27 -10.47
CA ARG A 59 0.31 7.94 -11.46
C ARG A 59 1.75 7.46 -11.38
N LEU A 60 2.29 7.43 -10.17
CA LEU A 60 3.68 7.01 -10.00
C LEU A 60 3.88 5.54 -10.33
N ARG A 61 2.90 4.71 -10.02
CA ARG A 61 2.97 3.30 -10.39
C ARG A 61 3.13 3.15 -11.90
N ARG A 62 2.37 3.93 -12.66
CA ARG A 62 2.48 3.88 -14.11
C ARG A 62 3.84 4.34 -14.59
N GLU A 63 4.38 5.36 -13.95
CA GLU A 63 5.67 5.88 -14.37
C GLU A 63 6.76 4.85 -14.20
N ILE A 64 6.80 4.17 -13.04
CA ILE A 64 7.86 3.19 -12.87
C ILE A 64 7.61 1.94 -13.67
N ALA A 65 6.34 1.60 -13.92
CA ALA A 65 6.02 0.43 -14.72
C ALA A 65 6.58 0.55 -16.14
N ALA A 66 6.71 1.78 -16.64
CA ALA A 66 7.26 1.99 -17.96
C ALA A 66 8.70 1.51 -18.07
N GLU A 67 9.38 1.37 -16.93
CA GLU A 67 10.77 0.92 -16.91
C GLU A 67 10.91 -0.49 -16.37
N MET A 68 9.81 -1.22 -16.23
CA MET A 68 9.83 -2.57 -15.70
C MET A 68 9.45 -3.57 -16.77
N SER A 69 9.93 -4.79 -16.61
CA SER A 69 9.51 -5.85 -17.52
C SER A 69 8.11 -6.32 -17.14
N ASP A 70 7.46 -7.00 -18.05
CA ASP A 70 6.13 -7.57 -17.79
C ASP A 70 6.18 -8.54 -16.62
N GLY A 71 7.25 -9.32 -16.50
CA GLY A 71 7.40 -10.24 -15.39
C GLY A 71 7.55 -9.53 -14.05
N GLU A 72 8.28 -8.43 -14.06
CA GLU A 72 8.43 -7.64 -12.84
C GLU A 72 7.11 -7.02 -12.41
N ILE A 73 6.35 -6.50 -13.37
CA ILE A 73 5.05 -5.92 -13.07
C ILE A 73 4.12 -6.99 -12.51
N ALA A 74 4.10 -8.17 -13.13
CA ALA A 74 3.26 -9.26 -12.65
C ALA A 74 3.65 -9.68 -11.24
N SER A 75 4.94 -9.71 -10.97
CA SER A 75 5.44 -10.05 -9.65
C SER A 75 4.98 -9.05 -8.60
N ALA A 76 5.09 -7.77 -8.93
CA ALA A 76 4.66 -6.70 -8.02
C ALA A 76 3.15 -6.76 -7.78
N GLN A 77 2.38 -7.05 -8.82
CA GLN A 77 0.94 -7.16 -8.68
C GLN A 77 0.54 -8.31 -7.79
N ARG A 78 1.20 -9.46 -7.95
CA ARG A 78 0.94 -10.61 -7.08
C ARG A 78 1.29 -10.28 -5.63
N ALA A 79 2.43 -9.64 -5.42
CA ALA A 79 2.85 -9.29 -4.07
C ALA A 79 1.87 -8.34 -3.40
N ALA A 80 1.36 -7.37 -4.15
CA ALA A 80 0.38 -6.43 -3.61
C ALA A 80 -0.92 -7.14 -3.26
N ARG A 81 -1.36 -8.00 -4.14
CA ARG A 81 -2.60 -8.76 -3.93
C ARG A 81 -2.48 -9.66 -2.71
N ASP A 82 -1.35 -10.35 -2.58
CA ASP A 82 -1.13 -11.23 -1.45
C ASP A 82 -1.07 -10.45 -0.15
N TRP A 83 -0.43 -9.29 -0.17
CA TRP A 83 -0.35 -8.45 1.01
C TRP A 83 -1.73 -7.99 1.46
N LEU A 84 -2.55 -7.55 0.50
CA LEU A 84 -3.90 -7.08 0.81
C LEU A 84 -4.76 -8.19 1.37
N LYS A 85 -4.58 -9.41 0.88
CA LYS A 85 -5.34 -10.54 1.41
C LYS A 85 -4.89 -10.92 2.81
N ALA A 86 -3.59 -10.82 3.08
CA ALA A 86 -3.06 -11.23 4.37
C ALA A 86 -3.26 -10.16 5.43
N LYS A 87 -3.42 -8.93 5.02
CA LYS A 87 -3.53 -7.80 5.95
C LYS A 87 -4.79 -7.03 5.73
N PRO A 88 -5.92 -7.63 5.92
CA PRO A 88 -7.15 -6.88 5.76
C PRO A 88 -7.11 -5.87 6.87
N ALA A 89 -7.45 -4.76 6.60
CA ALA A 89 -7.52 -3.66 7.43
C ALA A 89 -7.59 -3.97 8.88
N LEU A 90 -6.94 -4.27 9.35
CA LEU A 90 -6.94 -4.28 10.66
C LEU A 90 -8.07 -4.76 11.40
N VAL A 91 -8.34 -4.76 11.42
CA VAL A 91 -9.21 -5.07 12.08
C VAL A 91 -9.84 -5.61 12.66
N ILE A 92 -9.95 -5.76 12.51
CA ILE A 92 -10.57 -6.06 12.91
C ILE A 92 -10.90 -6.61 13.69
N GLU A 93 -10.53 -6.61 13.80
CA GLU A 93 -10.75 -6.98 14.40
C GLU A 93 -11.22 -7.54 15.06
N THR A 94 -10.76 -7.71 15.09
CA THR A 94 -11.00 -8.20 15.64
C THR A 94 -11.92 -8.42 16.21
N LYS A 95 -12.31 -8.28 16.13
CA LYS A 95 -13.14 -8.29 16.60
C LYS A 95 -13.73 -9.01 17.07
N GLN A 96 -13.42 -9.28 16.98
CA GLN A 96 -13.79 -9.94 17.33
C GLN A 96 -14.12 -10.31 18.17
N ALA A 97 -14.06 -9.99 18.29
CA ALA A 97 -14.14 -10.21 19.12
C ALA A 97 -14.95 -10.86 19.74
N ALA A 98 -15.20 -11.07 19.68
CA ALA A 98 -15.98 -11.77 19.98
C ALA A 98 -16.21 -12.39 20.65
#